data_6872bfa450e5a01f5c79d85a044ed4dc
#
_entry.id   6872bfa450e5a01f5c79d85a044ed4dc
#
_cell.length_a   1.000
_cell.length_b   1.000
_cell.length_c   1.000
_cell.angle_alpha   90.00
_cell.angle_beta   90.00
_cell.angle_gamma   90.00
#
_symmetry.space_group_name_H-M   'P 1'
#
loop_
_entity.id
_entity.type
_entity.pdbx_description
1 polymer ?
#
loop_
_entity_poly.entity_id
_entity_poly.type
_entity_poly.pdbx_seq_one_letter_code
_entity_poly.pdbx_strand_id
1 'polypeptide(L)'
;MAGQIRITPDVMDQRAGEYRQREAEVNDIISRMDSMLSTLMGEWEGDAARSYQERWQGDLKPSFQRASALIEEIAVALNKTAGILRDTDAQIAAQLRS
;
A
#
# COMPACT_ATOMS: atom_id res chain seq x y z
N MET A 1 29.60 -4.47 -9.95
CA MET A 1 28.98 -4.77 -11.22
C MET A 1 27.59 -4.16 -11.29
N ALA A 2 27.38 -3.38 -12.32
CA ALA A 2 26.08 -2.77 -12.53
C ALA A 2 25.02 -3.86 -12.74
N GLY A 3 23.89 -3.73 -12.14
CA GLY A 3 22.76 -4.61 -12.30
C GLY A 3 22.59 -5.69 -11.26
N GLN A 4 23.52 -5.84 -10.33
CA GLN A 4 23.27 -6.74 -9.23
C GLN A 4 22.60 -5.99 -8.08
N ILE A 5 21.34 -6.28 -7.88
CA ILE A 5 20.59 -5.79 -6.73
C ILE A 5 20.65 -6.87 -5.67
N ARG A 6 21.32 -6.56 -4.57
CA ARG A 6 21.40 -7.49 -3.45
C ARG A 6 20.40 -7.07 -2.39
N ILE A 7 19.20 -7.57 -2.54
CA ILE A 7 18.20 -7.38 -1.53
C ILE A 7 18.00 -8.71 -0.82
N THR A 8 18.23 -8.72 0.48
CA THR A 8 18.05 -9.91 1.28
C THR A 8 16.58 -10.12 1.63
N PRO A 9 16.17 -11.35 1.99
CA PRO A 9 14.80 -11.57 2.47
C PRO A 9 14.41 -10.67 3.63
N ASP A 10 15.33 -10.42 4.56
CA ASP A 10 15.05 -9.53 5.70
C ASP A 10 14.79 -8.10 5.25
N VAL A 11 15.55 -7.61 4.27
CA VAL A 11 15.33 -6.27 3.71
C VAL A 11 14.02 -6.22 2.95
N MET A 12 13.64 -7.28 2.23
CA MET A 12 12.35 -7.35 1.57
C MET A 12 11.20 -7.23 2.55
N ASP A 13 11.27 -7.95 3.68
CA ASP A 13 10.25 -7.84 4.72
C ASP A 13 10.22 -6.46 5.34
N GLN A 14 11.37 -5.85 5.54
CA GLN A 14 11.47 -4.48 6.05
C GLN A 14 10.80 -3.49 5.08
N ARG A 15 11.07 -3.61 3.79
CA ARG A 15 10.45 -2.76 2.78
C ARG A 15 8.94 -2.99 2.71
N ALA A 16 8.48 -4.25 2.84
CA ALA A 16 7.06 -4.55 2.90
C ALA A 16 6.40 -3.80 4.06
N GLY A 17 7.04 -3.75 5.23
CA GLY A 17 6.56 -3.00 6.38
C GLY A 17 6.45 -1.50 6.09
N GLU A 18 7.42 -0.93 5.37
CA GLU A 18 7.40 0.47 4.99
C GLU A 18 6.23 0.76 4.03
N TYR A 19 5.98 -0.12 3.07
CA TYR A 19 4.83 0.03 2.16
C TYR A 19 3.51 -0.05 2.93
N ARG A 20 3.39 -0.97 3.90
CA ARG A 20 2.18 -1.06 4.72
C ARG A 20 1.96 0.19 5.56
N GLN A 21 3.03 0.85 6.01
CA GLN A 21 2.92 2.14 6.68
C GLN A 21 2.35 3.21 5.75
N ARG A 22 2.82 3.24 4.50
CA ARG A 22 2.29 4.18 3.50
C ARG A 22 0.83 3.88 3.18
N GLU A 23 0.46 2.61 3.10
CA GLU A 23 -0.93 2.20 2.91
C GLU A 23 -1.81 2.73 4.05
N ALA A 24 -1.38 2.56 5.28
CA ALA A 24 -2.11 3.05 6.45
C ALA A 24 -2.29 4.57 6.39
N GLU A 25 -1.26 5.30 5.95
CA GLU A 25 -1.33 6.76 5.79
C GLU A 25 -2.33 7.17 4.71
N VAL A 26 -2.35 6.45 3.57
CA VAL A 26 -3.32 6.71 2.50
C VAL A 26 -4.74 6.46 3.00
N ASN A 27 -4.95 5.34 3.70
CA ASN A 27 -6.26 5.01 4.26
C ASN A 27 -6.70 6.03 5.31
N ASP A 28 -5.78 6.56 6.09
CA ASP A 28 -6.07 7.63 7.05
C ASP A 28 -6.48 8.92 6.33
N ILE A 29 -5.81 9.27 5.24
CA ILE A 29 -6.18 10.42 4.42
C ILE A 29 -7.60 10.26 3.90
N ILE A 30 -7.95 9.08 3.39
CA ILE A 30 -9.30 8.80 2.89
C ILE A 30 -10.33 9.03 3.99
N SER A 31 -10.10 8.48 5.18
CA SER A 31 -11.01 8.64 6.32
C SER A 31 -11.16 10.09 6.74
N ARG A 32 -10.05 10.83 6.80
CA ARG A 32 -10.06 12.25 7.17
C ARG A 32 -10.79 13.09 6.13
N MET A 33 -10.60 12.80 4.85
CA MET A 33 -11.30 13.51 3.79
C MET A 33 -12.80 13.26 3.83
N ASP A 34 -13.21 12.00 4.07
CA ASP A 34 -14.62 11.67 4.24
C ASP A 34 -15.24 12.48 5.40
N SER A 35 -14.54 12.53 6.54
CA SER A 35 -15.02 13.25 7.72
C SER A 35 -15.09 14.77 7.48
N MET A 36 -14.04 15.31 6.88
CA MET A 36 -13.97 16.75 6.58
C MET A 36 -15.05 17.17 5.60
N LEU A 37 -15.28 16.35 4.57
CA LEU A 37 -16.30 16.65 3.59
C LEU A 37 -17.69 16.53 4.16
N SER A 38 -17.92 15.54 5.04
CA SER A 38 -19.19 15.40 5.75
C SER A 38 -19.48 16.64 6.61
N THR A 39 -18.47 17.14 7.33
CA THR A 39 -18.59 18.37 8.12
C THR A 39 -18.91 19.57 7.22
N LEU A 40 -18.17 19.69 6.12
CA LEU A 40 -18.38 20.78 5.18
C LEU A 40 -19.79 20.77 4.59
N MET A 41 -20.30 19.58 4.26
CA MET A 41 -21.66 19.44 3.71
C MET A 41 -22.74 19.87 4.70
N GLY A 42 -22.45 19.76 6.00
CA GLY A 42 -23.35 20.27 7.03
C GLY A 42 -23.33 21.79 7.18
N GLU A 43 -22.24 22.43 6.72
CA GLU A 43 -22.04 23.87 6.86
C GLU A 43 -22.31 24.64 5.56
N TRP A 44 -22.16 23.97 4.41
CA TRP A 44 -22.22 24.58 3.10
C TRP A 44 -23.31 23.92 2.27
N GLU A 45 -24.34 24.69 1.92
CA GLU A 45 -25.44 24.21 1.08
C GLU A 45 -25.30 24.72 -0.33
N GLY A 46 -25.78 23.94 -1.30
CA GLY A 46 -25.85 24.35 -2.69
C GLY A 46 -25.28 23.34 -3.65
N ASP A 47 -25.43 23.65 -4.95
CA ASP A 47 -25.01 22.75 -6.02
C ASP A 47 -23.50 22.58 -6.08
N ALA A 48 -22.74 23.63 -5.80
CA ALA A 48 -21.28 23.54 -5.79
C ALA A 48 -20.79 22.57 -4.73
N ALA A 49 -21.36 22.62 -3.52
CA ALA A 49 -21.00 21.70 -2.44
C ALA A 49 -21.28 20.26 -2.83
N ARG A 50 -22.47 20.00 -3.37
CA ARG A 50 -22.83 18.66 -3.86
C ARG A 50 -21.91 18.19 -4.96
N SER A 51 -21.49 19.07 -5.86
CA SER A 51 -20.58 18.75 -6.95
C SER A 51 -19.23 18.27 -6.42
N TYR A 52 -18.67 18.94 -5.41
CA TYR A 52 -17.40 18.50 -4.80
C TYR A 52 -17.54 17.17 -4.10
N GLN A 53 -18.66 16.94 -3.41
CA GLN A 53 -18.92 15.66 -2.77
C GLN A 53 -18.99 14.53 -3.78
N GLU A 54 -19.69 14.74 -4.89
CA GLU A 54 -19.80 13.75 -5.96
C GLU A 54 -18.45 13.44 -6.59
N ARG A 55 -17.62 14.46 -6.81
CA ARG A 55 -16.28 14.28 -7.37
C ARG A 55 -15.37 13.49 -6.43
N TRP A 56 -15.46 13.75 -5.14
CA TRP A 56 -14.71 12.98 -4.16
C TRP A 56 -15.16 11.53 -4.15
N GLN A 57 -16.46 11.28 -4.00
CA GLN A 57 -17.00 9.93 -3.88
C GLN A 57 -16.86 9.12 -5.18
N GLY A 58 -17.03 9.76 -6.32
CA GLY A 58 -17.07 9.08 -7.61
C GLY A 58 -15.74 8.96 -8.33
N ASP A 59 -14.75 9.79 -7.97
CA ASP A 59 -13.50 9.88 -8.72
C ASP A 59 -12.28 9.79 -7.81
N LEU A 60 -12.11 10.76 -6.90
CA LEU A 60 -10.89 10.84 -6.10
C LEU A 60 -10.77 9.72 -5.08
N LYS A 61 -11.83 9.46 -4.32
CA LYS A 61 -11.80 8.39 -3.30
C LYS A 61 -11.51 7.02 -3.91
N PRO A 62 -12.19 6.60 -5.00
CA PRO A 62 -11.83 5.34 -5.65
C PRO A 62 -10.39 5.29 -6.14
N SER A 63 -9.84 6.42 -6.60
CA SER A 63 -8.45 6.49 -7.05
C SER A 63 -7.48 6.26 -5.89
N PHE A 64 -7.72 6.89 -4.74
CA PHE A 64 -6.93 6.65 -3.53
C PHE A 64 -7.05 5.21 -3.05
N GLN A 65 -8.24 4.62 -3.13
CA GLN A 65 -8.46 3.23 -2.74
C GLN A 65 -7.68 2.27 -3.66
N ARG A 66 -7.63 2.55 -4.96
CA ARG A 66 -6.83 1.76 -5.90
C ARG A 66 -5.35 1.88 -5.59
N ALA A 67 -4.88 3.09 -5.24
CA ALA A 67 -3.48 3.30 -4.85
C ALA A 67 -3.15 2.51 -3.59
N SER A 68 -4.02 2.53 -2.60
CA SER A 68 -3.86 1.75 -1.36
C SER A 68 -3.79 0.25 -1.65
N ALA A 69 -4.66 -0.25 -2.52
CA ALA A 69 -4.67 -1.66 -2.91
C ALA A 69 -3.36 -2.07 -3.62
N LEU A 70 -2.84 -1.20 -4.49
CA LEU A 70 -1.57 -1.47 -5.17
C LEU A 70 -0.41 -1.51 -4.18
N ILE A 71 -0.38 -0.62 -3.21
CA ILE A 71 0.65 -0.61 -2.17
C ILE A 71 0.61 -1.94 -1.40
N GLU A 72 -0.58 -2.42 -1.04
CA GLU A 72 -0.73 -3.71 -0.36
C GLU A 72 -0.23 -4.86 -1.24
N GLU A 73 -0.53 -4.85 -2.54
CA GLU A 73 -0.03 -5.86 -3.47
C GLU A 73 1.50 -5.89 -3.50
N ILE A 74 2.15 -4.73 -3.49
CA ILE A 74 3.60 -4.64 -3.46
C ILE A 74 4.14 -5.25 -2.16
N ALA A 75 3.54 -4.92 -1.02
CA ALA A 75 3.95 -5.46 0.27
C ALA A 75 3.81 -6.98 0.32
N VAL A 76 2.69 -7.50 -0.16
CA VAL A 76 2.44 -8.95 -0.24
C VAL A 76 3.48 -9.61 -1.13
N ALA A 77 3.77 -9.04 -2.30
CA ALA A 77 4.76 -9.59 -3.23
C ALA A 77 6.16 -9.62 -2.61
N LEU A 78 6.53 -8.58 -1.87
CA LEU A 78 7.83 -8.54 -1.18
C LEU A 78 7.94 -9.62 -0.12
N ASN A 79 6.91 -9.78 0.71
CA ASN A 79 6.91 -10.83 1.73
C ASN A 79 6.95 -12.23 1.11
N LYS A 80 6.18 -12.44 0.04
CA LYS A 80 6.13 -13.72 -0.65
C LYS A 80 7.50 -14.07 -1.24
N THR A 81 8.14 -13.11 -1.92
CA THR A 81 9.46 -13.31 -2.51
C THR A 81 10.49 -13.59 -1.42
N ALA A 82 10.44 -12.87 -0.30
CA ALA A 82 11.32 -13.13 0.84
C ALA A 82 11.19 -14.57 1.34
N GLY A 83 9.96 -15.05 1.45
CA GLY A 83 9.71 -16.44 1.86
C GLY A 83 10.28 -17.45 0.87
N ILE A 84 10.10 -17.22 -0.43
CA ILE A 84 10.63 -18.10 -1.48
C ILE A 84 12.17 -18.15 -1.40
N LEU A 85 12.83 -17.01 -1.24
CA LEU A 85 14.28 -16.95 -1.15
C LEU A 85 14.80 -17.69 0.09
N ARG A 86 14.12 -17.56 1.22
CA ARG A 86 14.50 -18.29 2.43
C ARG A 86 14.37 -19.80 2.24
N ASP A 87 13.30 -20.24 1.60
CA ASP A 87 13.08 -21.65 1.32
C ASP A 87 14.15 -22.20 0.36
N THR A 88 14.49 -21.45 -0.68
CA THR A 88 15.53 -21.81 -1.64
C THR A 88 16.87 -21.94 -0.94
N ASP A 89 17.23 -20.96 -0.12
CA ASP A 89 18.50 -20.99 0.63
C ASP A 89 18.56 -22.19 1.58
N ALA A 90 17.45 -22.51 2.25
CA ALA A 90 17.38 -23.65 3.13
C ALA A 90 17.55 -24.98 2.38
N GLN A 91 16.96 -25.09 1.17
CA GLN A 91 17.09 -26.27 0.32
C GLN A 91 18.53 -26.45 -0.15
N ILE A 92 19.18 -25.38 -0.57
CA ILE A 92 20.58 -25.42 -1.01
C ILE A 92 21.46 -25.85 0.17
N ALA A 93 21.28 -25.27 1.34
CA ALA A 93 22.04 -25.62 2.51
C ALA A 93 21.87 -27.10 2.88
N ALA A 94 20.64 -27.61 2.80
CA ALA A 94 20.37 -29.03 3.06
C ALA A 94 21.09 -29.93 2.06
N GLN A 95 21.10 -29.58 0.78
CA GLN A 95 21.81 -30.34 -0.25
C GLN A 95 23.31 -30.37 -0.01
N LEU A 96 23.88 -29.26 0.43
CA LEU A 96 25.32 -29.17 0.70
C LEU A 96 25.76 -30.00 1.90
N ARG A 97 24.83 -30.29 2.82
CA ARG A 97 25.14 -31.11 4.01
C ARG A 97 25.04 -32.59 3.75
N SER A 98 24.33 -32.97 2.73
CA SER A 98 24.17 -34.43 2.44
C SER A 98 25.30 -34.95 1.53
#